data_fe6ea008c0c78070a26ba06f2ce1abd4
#
_entry.id   fe6ea008c0c78070a26ba06f2ce1abd4
#
_cell.length_a   1.000
_cell.length_b   1.000
_cell.length_c   1.000
_cell.angle_alpha   90.00
_cell.angle_beta   90.00
_cell.angle_gamma   90.00
#
_symmetry.space_group_name_H-M   'P 1'
#
loop_
_entity.id
_entity.type
_entity.pdbx_description
1 polymer ?
#
loop_
_entity_poly.entity_id
_entity_poly.type
_entity_poly.pdbx_seq_one_letter_code
_entity_poly.pdbx_strand_id
1 'polypeptide(L)'
;MTAITAFFFLTLPWLNPFSPGPTAAVVPLLFSWVCAALAVLVVVAARAQTTSQTLVRTLALAWLAGASVSALIGLLQYFGGTAWAGPWLNHTSIGEAYGNLRQRNQFATLMNIGLVALLWWTASPPEVYLNKNWPSLPPRMRFFVCVMLAMLISAGNAASSSRTGLVQLGLLSVLTWIWLRPSAGSKGHAWHLRPVAQILLIALLAYAVATAALPLLAGLDPAASGAWARLKSGDTVCSSRLTLWGNVLHLISQKPWLGWGWGELDYAHFVTLYSGERFCDILDNAHNLPLHLAVEFGLPVATLACGTGTWLLWRARPWREPDSTRQMAWGILAMIGLHSLLEYPLWYGPFQIAALAAIWLLQAKKTEKTQPFNAAVLYTKGLVAIFIIALCLVLAWHYQLASQIYLSPENRMAAYQADTQKKIQGIPFFQDQVRFAELTTADLTTENAKAIHALALDMLHFSPEPRVIELILDSARLLGKIDEADFYARRYQAAFPEAYGRWLVTKSGLVNPTSQPGGSISNH
;
A
#
# COMPACT_ATOMS: atom_id res chain seq x y z
N MET A 1 -7.59 -28.24 11.33
CA MET A 1 -8.17 -27.60 10.12
C MET A 1 -8.35 -26.08 10.29
N THR A 2 -9.03 -25.58 11.30
CA THR A 2 -9.32 -24.14 11.51
C THR A 2 -8.11 -23.22 11.37
N ALA A 3 -7.00 -23.50 12.08
CA ALA A 3 -5.79 -22.69 12.03
C ALA A 3 -5.15 -22.67 10.63
N ILE A 4 -5.19 -23.78 9.90
CA ILE A 4 -4.65 -23.89 8.54
C ILE A 4 -5.50 -23.04 7.57
N THR A 5 -6.82 -23.13 7.66
CA THR A 5 -7.73 -22.36 6.82
C THR A 5 -7.59 -20.85 7.07
N ALA A 6 -7.52 -20.43 8.34
CA ALA A 6 -7.29 -19.05 8.72
C ALA A 6 -5.90 -18.55 8.24
N PHE A 7 -4.87 -19.39 8.32
CA PHE A 7 -3.53 -19.11 7.81
C PHE A 7 -3.56 -18.78 6.30
N PHE A 8 -4.24 -19.58 5.50
CA PHE A 8 -4.36 -19.31 4.06
C PHE A 8 -5.03 -17.96 3.79
N PHE A 9 -6.19 -17.70 4.41
CA PHE A 9 -6.88 -16.41 4.22
C PHE A 9 -6.04 -15.20 4.66
N LEU A 10 -5.21 -15.31 5.69
CA LEU A 10 -4.34 -14.23 6.15
C LEU A 10 -3.09 -14.06 5.28
N THR A 11 -2.69 -15.09 4.53
CA THR A 11 -1.51 -15.05 3.64
C THR A 11 -1.88 -14.53 2.24
N LEU A 12 -3.06 -14.92 1.70
CA LEU A 12 -3.48 -14.61 0.33
C LEU A 12 -3.45 -13.13 -0.05
N PRO A 13 -3.83 -12.16 0.82
CA PRO A 13 -3.77 -10.74 0.49
C PRO A 13 -2.39 -10.25 0.06
N TRP A 14 -1.32 -10.82 0.61
CA TRP A 14 0.06 -10.48 0.28
C TRP A 14 0.53 -11.03 -1.06
N LEU A 15 -0.18 -12.02 -1.60
CA LEU A 15 0.18 -12.75 -2.80
C LEU A 15 -0.74 -12.44 -3.99
N ASN A 16 -1.75 -11.58 -3.81
CA ASN A 16 -2.73 -11.26 -4.85
C ASN A 16 -2.10 -10.46 -6.01
N PRO A 17 -2.04 -10.99 -7.23
CA PRO A 17 -1.51 -10.27 -8.39
C PRO A 17 -2.57 -9.43 -9.09
N PHE A 18 -3.87 -9.66 -8.81
CA PHE A 18 -4.97 -9.10 -9.57
C PHE A 18 -5.38 -7.72 -9.08
N SER A 19 -5.50 -6.80 -10.03
CA SER A 19 -5.90 -5.41 -9.79
C SER A 19 -6.59 -4.85 -11.06
N PRO A 20 -7.63 -5.56 -11.56
CA PRO A 20 -8.35 -5.10 -12.74
C PRO A 20 -9.17 -3.84 -12.46
N GLY A 21 -9.51 -3.15 -13.54
CA GLY A 21 -10.39 -1.99 -13.52
C GLY A 21 -9.64 -0.65 -13.43
N PRO A 22 -10.37 0.48 -13.42
CA PRO A 22 -9.80 1.81 -13.57
C PRO A 22 -8.94 2.27 -12.37
N THR A 23 -9.15 1.69 -11.18
CA THR A 23 -8.43 2.08 -9.96
C THR A 23 -7.71 0.87 -9.36
N ALA A 24 -6.39 0.85 -9.46
CA ALA A 24 -5.56 -0.31 -9.10
C ALA A 24 -5.70 -0.78 -7.63
N ALA A 25 -6.05 0.09 -6.69
CA ALA A 25 -6.14 -0.24 -5.27
C ALA A 25 -7.44 -0.94 -4.87
N VAL A 26 -8.54 -0.81 -5.62
CA VAL A 26 -9.88 -1.25 -5.19
C VAL A 26 -9.98 -2.76 -5.03
N VAL A 27 -9.60 -3.53 -6.05
CA VAL A 27 -9.71 -5.01 -6.00
C VAL A 27 -8.82 -5.61 -4.92
N PRO A 28 -7.54 -5.26 -4.78
CA PRO A 28 -6.70 -5.73 -3.68
C PRO A 28 -7.25 -5.37 -2.29
N LEU A 29 -7.86 -4.18 -2.14
CA LEU A 29 -8.47 -3.75 -0.88
C LEU A 29 -9.66 -4.64 -0.52
N LEU A 30 -10.63 -4.79 -1.42
CA LEU A 30 -11.83 -5.61 -1.20
C LEU A 30 -11.46 -7.07 -0.95
N PHE A 31 -10.54 -7.63 -1.74
CA PHE A 31 -10.03 -8.99 -1.57
C PHE A 31 -9.42 -9.20 -0.17
N SER A 32 -8.63 -8.24 0.31
CA SER A 32 -8.00 -8.33 1.64
C SER A 32 -9.04 -8.36 2.76
N TRP A 33 -10.06 -7.50 2.68
CA TRP A 33 -11.13 -7.47 3.67
C TRP A 33 -12.02 -8.72 3.65
N VAL A 34 -12.31 -9.27 2.46
CA VAL A 34 -13.01 -10.57 2.33
C VAL A 34 -12.18 -11.68 2.97
N CYS A 35 -10.89 -11.77 2.68
CA CYS A 35 -10.00 -12.76 3.29
C CYS A 35 -9.95 -12.62 4.82
N ALA A 36 -9.83 -11.40 5.36
CA ALA A 36 -9.83 -11.17 6.79
C ALA A 36 -11.16 -11.58 7.44
N ALA A 37 -12.29 -11.24 6.83
CA ALA A 37 -13.62 -11.62 7.32
C ALA A 37 -13.82 -13.14 7.28
N LEU A 38 -13.36 -13.82 6.22
CA LEU A 38 -13.38 -15.28 6.14
C LEU A 38 -12.50 -15.92 7.23
N ALA A 39 -11.32 -15.38 7.51
CA ALA A 39 -10.49 -15.85 8.62
C ALA A 39 -11.21 -15.70 9.97
N VAL A 40 -11.90 -14.59 10.20
CA VAL A 40 -12.73 -14.40 11.41
C VAL A 40 -13.86 -15.42 11.47
N LEU A 41 -14.59 -15.67 10.38
CA LEU A 41 -15.68 -16.66 10.34
C LEU A 41 -15.19 -18.08 10.64
N VAL A 42 -14.03 -18.46 10.10
CA VAL A 42 -13.40 -19.76 10.39
C VAL A 42 -13.09 -19.91 11.88
N VAL A 43 -12.57 -18.84 12.51
CA VAL A 43 -12.29 -18.82 13.96
C VAL A 43 -13.60 -18.88 14.77
N VAL A 44 -14.61 -18.13 14.35
CA VAL A 44 -15.95 -18.13 14.98
C VAL A 44 -16.60 -19.50 14.88
N ALA A 45 -16.57 -20.14 13.71
CA ALA A 45 -17.15 -21.47 13.49
C ALA A 45 -16.46 -22.57 14.31
N ALA A 46 -15.17 -22.44 14.59
CA ALA A 46 -14.42 -23.36 15.45
C ALA A 46 -14.77 -23.23 16.95
N ARG A 47 -15.54 -22.24 17.31
CA ARG A 47 -15.97 -21.95 18.69
C ARG A 47 -14.78 -21.92 19.67
N ALA A 48 -14.96 -22.48 20.89
CA ALA A 48 -13.95 -22.50 21.96
C ALA A 48 -12.70 -23.37 21.69
N GLN A 49 -12.57 -24.01 20.53
CA GLN A 49 -11.44 -24.90 20.23
C GLN A 49 -10.14 -24.14 19.83
N THR A 50 -10.24 -22.83 19.52
CA THR A 50 -9.09 -22.05 19.08
C THR A 50 -8.57 -21.20 20.23
N THR A 51 -7.37 -21.51 20.74
CA THR A 51 -6.73 -20.75 21.81
C THR A 51 -6.13 -19.44 21.27
N SER A 52 -5.99 -18.43 22.13
CA SER A 52 -5.31 -17.18 21.78
C SER A 52 -3.88 -17.43 21.25
N GLN A 53 -3.17 -18.40 21.82
CA GLN A 53 -1.84 -18.79 21.35
C GLN A 53 -1.85 -19.36 19.93
N THR A 54 -2.87 -20.16 19.56
CA THR A 54 -3.03 -20.67 18.20
C THR A 54 -3.23 -19.52 17.21
N LEU A 55 -4.02 -18.51 17.56
CA LEU A 55 -4.25 -17.34 16.70
C LEU A 55 -2.99 -16.49 16.53
N VAL A 56 -2.24 -16.25 17.60
CA VAL A 56 -0.95 -15.54 17.55
C VAL A 56 0.00 -16.24 16.58
N ARG A 57 0.12 -17.57 16.67
CA ARG A 57 0.97 -18.38 15.79
C ARG A 57 0.49 -18.31 14.34
N THR A 58 -0.82 -18.44 14.12
CA THR A 58 -1.40 -18.37 12.78
C THR A 58 -1.08 -17.04 12.11
N LEU A 59 -1.21 -15.92 12.83
CA LEU A 59 -0.85 -14.58 12.35
C LEU A 59 0.64 -14.49 12.02
N ALA A 60 1.51 -14.87 12.97
CA ALA A 60 2.96 -14.81 12.77
C ALA A 60 3.41 -15.66 11.57
N LEU A 61 2.88 -16.90 11.45
CA LEU A 61 3.18 -17.77 10.32
C LEU A 61 2.63 -17.23 9.00
N ALA A 62 1.46 -16.60 8.99
CA ALA A 62 0.89 -15.99 7.79
C ALA A 62 1.75 -14.82 7.28
N TRP A 63 2.21 -13.95 8.17
CA TRP A 63 3.15 -12.88 7.80
C TRP A 63 4.50 -13.42 7.32
N LEU A 64 5.04 -14.43 8.01
CA LEU A 64 6.29 -15.06 7.63
C LEU A 64 6.18 -15.76 6.26
N ALA A 65 5.10 -16.50 6.01
CA ALA A 65 4.85 -17.17 4.74
C ALA A 65 4.61 -16.15 3.61
N GLY A 66 3.78 -15.13 3.85
CA GLY A 66 3.55 -14.04 2.90
C GLY A 66 4.86 -13.37 2.49
N ALA A 67 5.72 -13.04 3.46
CA ALA A 67 7.04 -12.45 3.19
C ALA A 67 7.96 -13.41 2.44
N SER A 68 8.02 -14.69 2.85
CA SER A 68 8.91 -15.67 2.23
C SER A 68 8.53 -15.99 0.78
N VAL A 69 7.24 -16.19 0.51
CA VAL A 69 6.75 -16.42 -0.86
C VAL A 69 6.92 -15.17 -1.71
N SER A 70 6.60 -13.99 -1.16
CA SER A 70 6.85 -12.72 -1.88
C SER A 70 8.33 -12.48 -2.13
N ALA A 71 9.24 -12.89 -1.22
CA ALA A 71 10.69 -12.80 -1.44
C ALA A 71 11.14 -13.67 -2.61
N LEU A 72 10.61 -14.90 -2.73
CA LEU A 72 10.88 -15.78 -3.87
C LEU A 72 10.37 -15.16 -5.18
N ILE A 73 9.13 -14.65 -5.18
CA ILE A 73 8.57 -13.94 -6.34
C ILE A 73 9.44 -12.74 -6.71
N GLY A 74 9.81 -11.90 -5.73
CA GLY A 74 10.65 -10.74 -5.96
C GLY A 74 12.04 -11.09 -6.51
N LEU A 75 12.66 -12.16 -6.05
CA LEU A 75 13.93 -12.63 -6.61
C LEU A 75 13.74 -13.15 -8.05
N LEU A 76 12.66 -13.89 -8.34
CA LEU A 76 12.33 -14.29 -9.72
C LEU A 76 12.12 -13.06 -10.62
N GLN A 77 11.44 -12.01 -10.13
CA GLN A 77 11.28 -10.76 -10.85
C GLN A 77 12.64 -10.11 -11.12
N TYR A 78 13.48 -10.01 -10.10
CA TYR A 78 14.79 -9.36 -10.17
C TYR A 78 15.67 -9.95 -11.29
N PHE A 79 15.59 -11.26 -11.52
CA PHE A 79 16.32 -11.99 -12.58
C PHE A 79 15.51 -12.18 -13.88
N GLY A 80 14.34 -11.55 -14.03
CA GLY A 80 13.52 -11.67 -15.23
C GLY A 80 12.81 -13.02 -15.40
N GLY A 81 12.74 -13.85 -14.34
CA GLY A 81 12.22 -15.22 -14.37
C GLY A 81 10.69 -15.35 -14.26
N THR A 82 9.89 -14.30 -14.48
CA THR A 82 8.43 -14.34 -14.25
C THR A 82 7.58 -14.59 -15.50
N ALA A 83 8.16 -14.61 -16.69
CA ALA A 83 7.42 -14.69 -17.96
C ALA A 83 6.52 -15.93 -18.08
N TRP A 84 6.93 -17.06 -17.49
CA TRP A 84 6.18 -18.32 -17.53
C TRP A 84 4.91 -18.34 -16.68
N ALA A 85 4.80 -17.44 -15.70
CA ALA A 85 3.71 -17.47 -14.73
C ALA A 85 2.46 -16.69 -15.18
N GLY A 86 2.52 -16.05 -16.35
CA GLY A 86 1.38 -15.31 -16.91
C GLY A 86 0.82 -14.26 -15.92
N PRO A 87 -0.50 -14.21 -15.72
CA PRO A 87 -1.13 -13.18 -14.87
C PRO A 87 -0.97 -13.43 -13.36
N TRP A 88 -0.37 -14.53 -12.93
CA TRP A 88 -0.22 -14.88 -11.52
C TRP A 88 0.93 -14.17 -10.82
N LEU A 89 1.89 -13.67 -11.59
CA LEU A 89 3.02 -12.89 -11.09
C LEU A 89 3.12 -11.57 -11.86
N ASN A 90 3.28 -10.49 -11.12
CA ASN A 90 3.54 -9.20 -11.76
C ASN A 90 4.90 -9.21 -12.45
N HIS A 91 4.97 -8.63 -13.65
CA HIS A 91 6.21 -8.49 -14.41
C HIS A 91 6.92 -7.20 -14.02
N THR A 92 8.25 -7.26 -13.99
CA THR A 92 9.12 -6.12 -13.70
C THR A 92 10.28 -6.09 -14.67
N SER A 93 10.97 -4.96 -14.74
CA SER A 93 12.27 -4.90 -15.40
C SER A 93 13.32 -5.68 -14.60
N ILE A 94 14.33 -6.23 -15.29
CA ILE A 94 15.48 -6.87 -14.61
C ILE A 94 16.12 -5.87 -13.63
N GLY A 95 16.44 -6.32 -12.43
CA GLY A 95 16.95 -5.47 -11.35
C GLY A 95 15.87 -4.81 -10.48
N GLU A 96 14.59 -5.13 -10.72
CA GLU A 96 13.47 -4.65 -9.94
C GLU A 96 12.70 -5.80 -9.27
N ALA A 97 12.30 -5.59 -8.01
CA ALA A 97 11.53 -6.55 -7.25
C ALA A 97 10.50 -5.86 -6.37
N TYR A 98 9.24 -6.22 -6.54
CA TYR A 98 8.13 -5.78 -5.67
C TYR A 98 7.06 -6.84 -5.43
N GLY A 99 7.33 -8.09 -5.79
CA GLY A 99 6.38 -9.19 -5.61
C GLY A 99 5.05 -8.91 -6.34
N ASN A 100 3.95 -9.34 -5.74
CA ASN A 100 2.61 -9.00 -6.22
C ASN A 100 2.03 -7.72 -5.58
N LEU A 101 2.82 -6.98 -4.80
CA LEU A 101 2.41 -5.73 -4.16
C LEU A 101 2.57 -4.49 -5.06
N ARG A 102 3.20 -4.63 -6.23
CA ARG A 102 3.36 -3.59 -7.27
C ARG A 102 4.14 -2.34 -6.88
N GLN A 103 4.60 -2.25 -5.63
CA GLN A 103 5.38 -1.12 -5.14
C GLN A 103 6.53 -1.60 -4.27
N ARG A 104 7.74 -1.07 -4.52
CA ARG A 104 8.98 -1.46 -3.84
C ARG A 104 8.94 -1.26 -2.33
N ASN A 105 8.36 -0.12 -1.87
CA ASN A 105 8.32 0.20 -0.45
C ASN A 105 7.32 -0.69 0.30
N GLN A 106 6.21 -1.07 -0.33
CA GLN A 106 5.26 -2.05 0.22
C GLN A 106 5.90 -3.42 0.34
N PHE A 107 6.58 -3.88 -0.71
CA PHE A 107 7.29 -5.15 -0.71
C PHE A 107 8.36 -5.19 0.38
N ALA A 108 9.21 -4.15 0.48
CA ALA A 108 10.23 -4.05 1.52
C ALA A 108 9.62 -4.03 2.94
N THR A 109 8.47 -3.37 3.11
CA THR A 109 7.75 -3.37 4.39
C THR A 109 7.24 -4.76 4.75
N LEU A 110 6.70 -5.52 3.78
CA LEU A 110 6.33 -6.92 4.01
C LEU A 110 7.56 -7.76 4.40
N MET A 111 8.71 -7.56 3.76
CA MET A 111 9.96 -8.24 4.16
C MET A 111 10.31 -7.96 5.62
N ASN A 112 10.23 -6.70 6.04
CA ASN A 112 10.51 -6.34 7.43
C ASN A 112 9.44 -6.85 8.41
N ILE A 113 8.15 -6.90 8.05
CA ILE A 113 7.10 -7.57 8.83
C ILE A 113 7.41 -9.06 8.96
N GLY A 114 7.86 -9.72 7.89
CA GLY A 114 8.29 -11.11 7.91
C GLY A 114 9.47 -11.34 8.85
N LEU A 115 10.48 -10.44 8.87
CA LEU A 115 11.59 -10.50 9.82
C LEU A 115 11.12 -10.32 11.27
N VAL A 116 10.19 -9.40 11.55
CA VAL A 116 9.58 -9.25 12.88
C VAL A 116 8.93 -10.56 13.33
N ALA A 117 8.15 -11.20 12.47
CA ALA A 117 7.48 -12.48 12.76
C ALA A 117 8.51 -13.61 12.95
N LEU A 118 9.59 -13.62 12.17
CA LEU A 118 10.70 -14.59 12.29
C LEU A 118 11.44 -14.44 13.62
N LEU A 119 11.76 -13.21 14.06
CA LEU A 119 12.39 -12.94 15.34
C LEU A 119 11.50 -13.38 16.50
N TRP A 120 10.19 -13.13 16.42
CA TRP A 120 9.22 -13.64 17.38
C TRP A 120 9.23 -15.16 17.44
N TRP A 121 9.21 -15.83 16.28
CA TRP A 121 9.26 -17.30 16.21
C TRP A 121 10.56 -17.84 16.81
N THR A 122 11.67 -17.17 16.58
CA THR A 122 12.97 -17.54 17.18
C THR A 122 12.97 -17.38 18.70
N ALA A 123 12.34 -16.31 19.22
CA ALA A 123 12.28 -16.01 20.66
C ALA A 123 11.32 -16.94 21.43
N SER A 124 10.33 -17.53 20.75
CA SER A 124 9.28 -18.31 21.42
C SER A 124 9.77 -19.68 21.88
N PRO A 125 9.48 -20.11 23.14
CA PRO A 125 9.94 -21.40 23.67
C PRO A 125 9.36 -22.61 22.89
N PRO A 126 10.09 -23.74 22.80
CA PRO A 126 9.62 -24.95 22.12
C PRO A 126 8.29 -25.51 22.68
N GLU A 127 8.07 -25.39 23.98
CA GLU A 127 6.86 -25.85 24.68
C GLU A 127 5.60 -25.15 24.18
N VAL A 128 5.71 -23.93 23.68
CA VAL A 128 4.62 -23.19 23.03
C VAL A 128 4.18 -23.88 21.73
N TYR A 129 4.97 -24.81 21.16
CA TYR A 129 4.69 -25.52 19.90
C TYR A 129 4.11 -26.93 20.11
N LEU A 130 3.98 -27.41 21.37
CA LEU A 130 3.50 -28.74 21.68
C LEU A 130 1.97 -28.86 21.63
N ASN A 131 1.35 -28.39 20.55
CA ASN A 131 0.05 -28.94 20.18
C ASN A 131 0.30 -30.23 19.40
N LYS A 132 -0.27 -31.37 19.85
CA LYS A 132 -0.06 -32.73 19.30
C LYS A 132 -0.19 -32.88 17.79
N ASN A 133 -0.67 -31.84 17.11
CA ASN A 133 -0.99 -31.84 15.67
C ASN A 133 0.06 -31.12 14.78
N TRP A 134 1.16 -30.59 15.34
CA TRP A 134 2.24 -29.96 14.56
C TRP A 134 3.56 -30.63 14.88
N PRO A 135 4.32 -31.12 13.87
CA PRO A 135 5.61 -31.75 14.12
C PRO A 135 6.59 -30.73 14.75
N SER A 136 7.11 -31.06 15.92
CA SER A 136 8.17 -30.27 16.56
C SER A 136 9.48 -30.49 15.83
N LEU A 137 9.99 -29.45 15.15
CA LEU A 137 11.33 -29.52 14.58
C LEU A 137 12.38 -29.59 15.68
N PRO A 138 13.41 -30.44 15.54
CA PRO A 138 14.57 -30.45 16.43
C PRO A 138 15.17 -29.03 16.53
N PRO A 139 15.71 -28.60 17.69
CA PRO A 139 16.22 -27.24 17.89
C PRO A 139 17.24 -26.78 16.83
N ARG A 140 18.14 -27.68 16.41
CA ARG A 140 19.14 -27.40 15.37
C ARG A 140 18.49 -27.16 14.01
N MET A 141 17.50 -27.99 13.64
CA MET A 141 16.78 -27.86 12.37
C MET A 141 15.92 -26.60 12.35
N ARG A 142 15.26 -26.27 13.48
CA ARG A 142 14.53 -25.02 13.64
C ARG A 142 15.42 -23.80 13.44
N PHE A 143 16.60 -23.77 14.07
CA PHE A 143 17.56 -22.68 13.89
C PHE A 143 18.01 -22.57 12.44
N PHE A 144 18.33 -23.70 11.79
CA PHE A 144 18.69 -23.72 10.37
C PHE A 144 17.56 -23.14 9.48
N VAL A 145 16.31 -23.51 9.71
CA VAL A 145 15.16 -22.95 8.98
C VAL A 145 15.06 -21.44 9.21
N CYS A 146 15.25 -20.96 10.45
CA CYS A 146 15.26 -19.52 10.73
C CYS A 146 16.38 -18.80 9.98
N VAL A 147 17.58 -19.39 9.88
CA VAL A 147 18.70 -18.83 9.11
C VAL A 147 18.34 -18.71 7.61
N MET A 148 17.80 -19.78 7.02
CA MET A 148 17.40 -19.79 5.61
C MET A 148 16.33 -18.74 5.31
N LEU A 149 15.32 -18.63 6.17
CA LEU A 149 14.27 -17.61 6.03
C LEU A 149 14.80 -16.19 6.22
N ALA A 150 15.70 -15.97 7.18
CA ALA A 150 16.36 -14.67 7.37
C ALA A 150 17.15 -14.26 6.12
N MET A 151 17.91 -15.17 5.54
CA MET A 151 18.67 -14.92 4.30
C MET A 151 17.75 -14.62 3.13
N LEU A 152 16.70 -15.42 2.92
CA LEU A 152 15.74 -15.25 1.84
C LEU A 152 15.00 -13.90 1.91
N ILE A 153 14.43 -13.60 3.08
CA ILE A 153 13.66 -12.37 3.29
C ILE A 153 14.55 -11.13 3.16
N SER A 154 15.78 -11.20 3.69
CA SER A 154 16.74 -10.10 3.58
C SER A 154 17.24 -9.90 2.14
N ALA A 155 17.45 -10.98 1.38
CA ALA A 155 17.77 -10.89 -0.05
C ALA A 155 16.60 -10.27 -0.84
N GLY A 156 15.35 -10.66 -0.55
CA GLY A 156 14.16 -10.02 -1.12
C GLY A 156 14.09 -8.53 -0.79
N ASN A 157 14.36 -8.16 0.47
CA ASN A 157 14.40 -6.74 0.86
C ASN A 157 15.49 -5.96 0.09
N ALA A 158 16.68 -6.53 -0.06
CA ALA A 158 17.77 -5.92 -0.84
C ALA A 158 17.39 -5.78 -2.33
N ALA A 159 16.75 -6.81 -2.92
CA ALA A 159 16.28 -6.80 -4.30
C ALA A 159 15.27 -5.67 -4.59
N SER A 160 14.48 -5.25 -3.58
CA SER A 160 13.55 -4.13 -3.71
C SER A 160 14.24 -2.79 -3.99
N SER A 161 15.51 -2.65 -3.62
CA SER A 161 16.27 -1.40 -3.65
C SER A 161 15.56 -0.23 -2.95
N SER A 162 14.72 -0.54 -1.94
CA SER A 162 13.90 0.43 -1.21
C SER A 162 14.67 1.14 -0.11
N ARG A 163 14.75 2.48 -0.18
CA ARG A 163 15.30 3.31 0.91
C ARG A 163 14.47 3.15 2.20
N THR A 164 13.16 3.10 2.07
CA THR A 164 12.23 2.84 3.20
C THR A 164 12.51 1.50 3.85
N GLY A 165 12.74 0.44 3.06
CA GLY A 165 13.05 -0.90 3.57
C GLY A 165 14.36 -0.94 4.38
N LEU A 166 15.38 -0.21 3.95
CA LEU A 166 16.66 -0.08 4.68
C LEU A 166 16.46 0.64 6.03
N VAL A 167 15.73 1.76 6.05
CA VAL A 167 15.46 2.51 7.29
C VAL A 167 14.63 1.67 8.27
N GLN A 168 13.65 0.91 7.76
CA GLN A 168 12.86 -0.03 8.57
C GLN A 168 13.74 -1.15 9.17
N LEU A 169 14.67 -1.70 8.40
CA LEU A 169 15.61 -2.71 8.89
C LEU A 169 16.51 -2.14 10.01
N GLY A 170 16.94 -0.89 9.86
CA GLY A 170 17.65 -0.14 10.91
C GLY A 170 16.78 0.04 12.16
N LEU A 171 15.53 0.47 12.01
CA LEU A 171 14.59 0.62 13.12
C LEU A 171 14.34 -0.71 13.84
N LEU A 172 14.13 -1.81 13.09
CA LEU A 172 13.97 -3.15 13.64
C LEU A 172 15.19 -3.57 14.45
N SER A 173 16.39 -3.26 13.95
CA SER A 173 17.64 -3.55 14.65
C SER A 173 17.74 -2.81 16.00
N VAL A 174 17.39 -1.53 16.01
CA VAL A 174 17.36 -0.70 17.23
C VAL A 174 16.33 -1.22 18.22
N LEU A 175 15.10 -1.51 17.78
CA LEU A 175 14.04 -2.05 18.64
C LEU A 175 14.45 -3.40 19.22
N THR A 176 14.98 -4.31 18.40
CA THR A 176 15.46 -5.62 18.86
C THR A 176 16.58 -5.46 19.88
N TRP A 177 17.55 -4.59 19.64
CA TRP A 177 18.62 -4.31 20.59
C TRP A 177 18.10 -3.78 21.94
N ILE A 178 17.09 -2.88 21.92
CA ILE A 178 16.44 -2.38 23.14
C ILE A 178 15.76 -3.52 23.90
N TRP A 179 15.03 -4.41 23.20
CA TRP A 179 14.30 -5.53 23.83
C TRP A 179 15.23 -6.65 24.31
N LEU A 180 16.42 -6.79 23.74
CA LEU A 180 17.43 -7.75 24.16
C LEU A 180 18.22 -7.31 25.41
N ARG A 181 18.09 -6.06 25.84
CA ARG A 181 18.80 -5.58 27.04
C ARG A 181 18.29 -6.31 28.28
N PRO A 182 19.20 -6.85 29.12
CA PRO A 182 18.82 -7.50 30.38
C PRO A 182 18.06 -6.51 31.26
N SER A 183 16.88 -6.90 31.73
CA SER A 183 16.23 -6.17 32.83
C SER A 183 17.04 -6.33 34.11
N ALA A 184 17.21 -5.26 34.86
CA ALA A 184 17.96 -5.30 36.11
C ALA A 184 17.40 -6.40 37.05
N GLY A 185 18.19 -7.46 37.34
CA GLY A 185 17.80 -8.58 38.19
C GLY A 185 17.61 -9.93 37.49
N SER A 186 17.67 -10.05 36.17
CA SER A 186 17.41 -11.28 35.42
C SER A 186 18.71 -11.94 34.90
N LYS A 187 19.44 -12.62 35.77
CA LYS A 187 20.67 -13.35 35.36
C LYS A 187 20.44 -14.57 34.46
N GLY A 188 19.21 -15.08 34.32
CA GLY A 188 18.89 -16.27 33.51
C GLY A 188 18.40 -15.96 32.08
N HIS A 189 18.07 -14.73 31.74
CA HIS A 189 17.41 -14.36 30.47
C HIS A 189 18.35 -14.25 29.25
N ALA A 190 19.64 -14.01 29.48
CA ALA A 190 20.62 -13.72 28.42
C ALA A 190 20.83 -14.88 27.43
N TRP A 191 20.68 -16.14 27.88
CA TRP A 191 20.94 -17.32 27.03
C TRP A 191 19.83 -17.58 26.00
N HIS A 192 18.57 -17.28 26.35
CA HIS A 192 17.42 -17.47 25.44
C HIS A 192 17.33 -16.39 24.33
N LEU A 193 18.01 -15.27 24.49
CA LEU A 193 18.00 -14.15 23.56
C LEU A 193 19.14 -14.21 22.52
N ARG A 194 20.17 -15.05 22.73
CA ARG A 194 21.28 -15.24 21.77
C ARG A 194 20.81 -15.64 20.37
N PRO A 195 19.87 -16.59 20.18
CA PRO A 195 19.40 -16.97 18.85
C PRO A 195 18.74 -15.79 18.10
N VAL A 196 18.00 -14.93 18.79
CA VAL A 196 17.35 -13.74 18.18
C VAL A 196 18.40 -12.76 17.66
N ALA A 197 19.44 -12.48 18.46
CA ALA A 197 20.54 -11.62 18.05
C ALA A 197 21.32 -12.22 16.86
N GLN A 198 21.54 -13.54 16.87
CA GLN A 198 22.20 -14.24 15.76
C GLN A 198 21.37 -14.17 14.46
N ILE A 199 20.08 -14.42 14.52
CA ILE A 199 19.19 -14.33 13.34
C ILE A 199 19.15 -12.91 12.81
N LEU A 200 19.06 -11.89 13.66
CA LEU A 200 19.12 -10.50 13.23
C LEU A 200 20.47 -10.16 12.56
N LEU A 201 21.59 -10.60 13.14
CA LEU A 201 22.91 -10.38 12.54
C LEU A 201 23.02 -11.05 11.16
N ILE A 202 22.52 -12.30 11.04
CA ILE A 202 22.48 -13.02 9.76
C ILE A 202 21.62 -12.26 8.75
N ALA A 203 20.46 -11.74 9.16
CA ALA A 203 19.59 -10.95 8.30
C ALA A 203 20.31 -9.68 7.78
N LEU A 204 21.01 -8.97 8.66
CA LEU A 204 21.80 -7.77 8.29
C LEU A 204 22.94 -8.10 7.33
N LEU A 205 23.70 -9.16 7.61
CA LEU A 205 24.78 -9.62 6.74
C LEU A 205 24.23 -10.06 5.37
N ALA A 206 23.14 -10.84 5.36
CA ALA A 206 22.50 -11.28 4.14
C ALA A 206 21.98 -10.10 3.30
N TYR A 207 21.38 -9.08 3.95
CA TYR A 207 20.97 -7.84 3.27
C TYR A 207 22.17 -7.13 2.63
N ALA A 208 23.26 -6.94 3.37
CA ALA A 208 24.46 -6.28 2.89
C ALA A 208 25.11 -7.04 1.71
N VAL A 209 25.26 -8.37 1.85
CA VAL A 209 25.78 -9.23 0.78
C VAL A 209 24.86 -9.21 -0.45
N ALA A 210 23.55 -9.34 -0.27
CA ALA A 210 22.60 -9.31 -1.38
C ALA A 210 22.60 -7.96 -2.10
N THR A 211 22.70 -6.84 -1.37
CA THR A 211 22.80 -5.49 -1.97
C THR A 211 24.00 -5.36 -2.92
N ALA A 212 25.13 -5.99 -2.59
CA ALA A 212 26.33 -5.99 -3.44
C ALA A 212 26.26 -7.05 -4.55
N ALA A 213 25.77 -8.25 -4.23
CA ALA A 213 25.86 -9.40 -5.12
C ALA A 213 24.74 -9.44 -6.20
N LEU A 214 23.51 -9.05 -5.85
CA LEU A 214 22.36 -9.18 -6.76
C LEU A 214 22.56 -8.43 -8.10
N PRO A 215 23.03 -7.15 -8.13
CA PRO A 215 23.27 -6.48 -9.41
C PRO A 215 24.29 -7.22 -10.27
N LEU A 216 25.40 -7.67 -9.67
CA LEU A 216 26.46 -8.42 -10.38
C LEU A 216 25.91 -9.74 -10.96
N LEU A 217 25.14 -10.49 -10.18
CA LEU A 217 24.55 -11.76 -10.60
C LEU A 217 23.49 -11.57 -11.72
N ALA A 218 22.84 -10.42 -11.76
CA ALA A 218 21.88 -10.07 -12.81
C ALA A 218 22.54 -9.44 -14.05
N GLY A 219 23.86 -9.32 -14.08
CA GLY A 219 24.60 -8.68 -15.19
C GLY A 219 24.38 -7.17 -15.28
N LEU A 220 24.00 -6.53 -14.18
CA LEU A 220 23.74 -5.09 -14.10
C LEU A 220 24.99 -4.36 -13.55
N ASP A 221 25.16 -3.10 -13.96
CA ASP A 221 26.18 -2.24 -13.37
C ASP A 221 25.77 -1.85 -11.94
N PRO A 222 26.54 -2.25 -10.89
CA PRO A 222 26.24 -1.89 -9.51
C PRO A 222 26.32 -0.38 -9.23
N ALA A 223 27.00 0.40 -10.07
CA ALA A 223 27.08 1.85 -9.95
C ALA A 223 25.81 2.55 -10.46
N ALA A 224 25.10 1.93 -11.42
CA ALA A 224 23.89 2.45 -12.04
C ALA A 224 22.61 1.79 -11.53
N SER A 225 22.69 0.64 -10.83
CA SER A 225 21.53 -0.16 -10.42
C SER A 225 21.59 -0.59 -8.96
N GLY A 226 20.44 -0.95 -8.39
CA GLY A 226 20.33 -1.45 -7.03
C GLY A 226 20.24 -0.36 -5.96
N ALA A 227 20.22 -0.79 -4.69
CA ALA A 227 20.00 0.09 -3.53
C ALA A 227 21.07 1.18 -3.38
N TRP A 228 22.34 0.84 -3.65
CA TRP A 228 23.46 1.77 -3.52
C TRP A 228 23.43 2.89 -4.59
N ALA A 229 23.14 2.53 -5.83
CA ALA A 229 22.98 3.50 -6.92
C ALA A 229 21.85 4.48 -6.60
N ARG A 230 20.71 3.99 -6.13
CA ARG A 230 19.56 4.82 -5.73
C ARG A 230 19.80 5.71 -4.51
N LEU A 231 20.69 5.32 -3.60
CA LEU A 231 21.11 6.19 -2.50
C LEU A 231 21.94 7.36 -3.00
N LYS A 232 22.75 7.15 -4.06
CA LYS A 232 23.63 8.17 -4.64
C LYS A 232 22.95 9.09 -5.64
N SER A 233 22.13 8.53 -6.55
CA SER A 233 21.52 9.31 -7.65
C SER A 233 20.46 10.31 -7.16
N GLY A 234 19.80 10.03 -6.01
CA GLY A 234 18.66 10.83 -5.58
C GLY A 234 17.44 10.69 -6.52
N ASP A 235 16.43 11.49 -6.26
CA ASP A 235 15.29 11.66 -7.17
C ASP A 235 15.54 12.93 -8.02
N THR A 236 14.93 13.03 -9.20
CA THR A 236 14.95 14.29 -9.96
C THR A 236 14.33 15.40 -9.11
N VAL A 237 14.77 16.65 -9.31
CA VAL A 237 14.36 17.76 -8.44
C VAL A 237 12.84 17.86 -8.35
N CYS A 238 12.13 17.78 -9.50
CA CYS A 238 10.67 17.91 -9.51
C CYS A 238 9.93 16.72 -8.90
N SER A 239 10.47 15.49 -8.95
CA SER A 239 9.86 14.30 -8.36
C SER A 239 10.38 13.98 -6.95
N SER A 240 11.21 14.87 -6.39
CA SER A 240 11.80 14.68 -5.07
C SER A 240 10.75 14.84 -3.94
N ARG A 241 10.90 14.06 -2.87
CA ARG A 241 10.05 14.23 -1.68
C ARG A 241 10.18 15.60 -1.01
N LEU A 242 11.33 16.25 -1.14
CA LEU A 242 11.52 17.59 -0.59
C LEU A 242 10.67 18.61 -1.36
N THR A 243 10.64 18.55 -2.70
CA THR A 243 9.76 19.37 -3.52
C THR A 243 8.30 19.10 -3.21
N LEU A 244 7.90 17.81 -3.15
CA LEU A 244 6.55 17.40 -2.79
C LEU A 244 6.12 18.00 -1.44
N TRP A 245 6.90 17.77 -0.38
CA TRP A 245 6.57 18.26 0.96
C TRP A 245 6.61 19.80 1.04
N GLY A 246 7.50 20.46 0.31
CA GLY A 246 7.52 21.92 0.18
C GLY A 246 6.21 22.45 -0.41
N ASN A 247 5.72 21.82 -1.49
CA ASN A 247 4.45 22.18 -2.09
C ASN A 247 3.26 21.90 -1.14
N VAL A 248 3.24 20.74 -0.46
CA VAL A 248 2.18 20.43 0.54
C VAL A 248 2.17 21.43 1.68
N LEU A 249 3.33 21.82 2.23
CA LEU A 249 3.42 22.84 3.27
C LEU A 249 2.90 24.20 2.80
N HIS A 250 3.15 24.56 1.55
CA HIS A 250 2.58 25.76 0.93
C HIS A 250 1.05 25.67 0.85
N LEU A 251 0.48 24.53 0.44
CA LEU A 251 -0.97 24.31 0.42
C LEU A 251 -1.59 24.39 1.82
N ILE A 252 -0.93 23.80 2.84
CA ILE A 252 -1.36 23.89 4.24
C ILE A 252 -1.39 25.36 4.70
N SER A 253 -0.40 26.18 4.32
CA SER A 253 -0.36 27.59 4.69
C SER A 253 -1.51 28.41 4.10
N GLN A 254 -2.09 27.99 2.97
CA GLN A 254 -3.25 28.65 2.37
C GLN A 254 -4.57 28.33 3.10
N LYS A 255 -4.72 27.10 3.61
CA LYS A 255 -5.93 26.65 4.33
C LYS A 255 -5.58 25.92 5.64
N PRO A 256 -4.97 26.59 6.63
CA PRO A 256 -4.40 25.91 7.81
C PRO A 256 -5.43 25.33 8.78
N TRP A 257 -6.66 25.85 8.80
CA TRP A 257 -7.65 25.50 9.82
C TRP A 257 -8.51 24.29 9.45
N LEU A 258 -9.06 24.26 8.23
CA LEU A 258 -10.00 23.24 7.77
C LEU A 258 -9.40 22.35 6.67
N GLY A 259 -8.22 22.70 6.16
CA GLY A 259 -7.62 22.02 5.02
C GLY A 259 -8.33 22.31 3.70
N TRP A 260 -8.00 21.57 2.68
CA TRP A 260 -8.59 21.67 1.36
C TRP A 260 -9.84 20.79 1.19
N GLY A 261 -9.97 19.74 1.96
CA GLY A 261 -11.01 18.73 1.89
C GLY A 261 -10.43 17.34 1.67
N TRP A 262 -11.23 16.31 1.98
CA TRP A 262 -10.85 14.92 1.75
C TRP A 262 -10.76 14.63 0.24
N GLY A 263 -9.58 14.14 -0.22
CA GLY A 263 -9.34 13.82 -1.63
C GLY A 263 -9.10 15.05 -2.53
N GLU A 264 -8.90 16.25 -1.97
CA GLU A 264 -8.73 17.48 -2.73
C GLU A 264 -7.26 17.90 -2.91
N LEU A 265 -6.32 17.06 -2.56
CA LEU A 265 -4.90 17.42 -2.64
C LEU A 265 -4.43 17.60 -4.09
N ASP A 266 -4.86 16.76 -5.01
CA ASP A 266 -4.52 16.83 -6.43
C ASP A 266 -5.13 18.09 -7.08
N TYR A 267 -6.39 18.40 -6.79
CA TYR A 267 -7.03 19.65 -7.21
C TYR A 267 -6.30 20.87 -6.63
N ALA A 268 -6.03 20.88 -5.33
CA ALA A 268 -5.32 21.97 -4.66
C ALA A 268 -3.95 22.20 -5.27
N HIS A 269 -3.22 21.12 -5.55
CA HIS A 269 -1.93 21.17 -6.21
C HIS A 269 -2.05 21.73 -7.63
N PHE A 270 -3.04 21.30 -8.40
CA PHE A 270 -3.25 21.77 -9.77
C PHE A 270 -3.58 23.27 -9.83
N VAL A 271 -4.51 23.74 -9.00
CA VAL A 271 -4.96 25.15 -9.05
C VAL A 271 -3.96 26.14 -8.43
N THR A 272 -2.95 25.66 -7.71
CA THR A 272 -1.94 26.51 -7.08
C THR A 272 -0.73 26.72 -8.00
N LEU A 273 -0.35 27.98 -8.20
CA LEU A 273 0.92 28.35 -8.83
C LEU A 273 1.98 28.57 -7.75
N TYR A 274 3.09 27.86 -7.85
CA TYR A 274 4.20 27.98 -6.89
C TYR A 274 5.23 28.98 -7.39
N SER A 275 5.87 29.70 -6.47
CA SER A 275 6.98 30.60 -6.78
C SER A 275 8.31 29.88 -6.95
N GLY A 276 8.39 28.61 -6.55
CA GLY A 276 9.55 27.73 -6.66
C GLY A 276 9.24 26.48 -7.47
N GLU A 277 10.04 25.43 -7.25
CA GLU A 277 9.87 24.14 -7.92
C GLU A 277 8.49 23.52 -7.63
N ARG A 278 7.84 23.07 -8.70
CA ARG A 278 6.59 22.33 -8.63
C ARG A 278 6.85 20.84 -8.68
N PHE A 279 6.18 20.05 -7.84
CA PHE A 279 6.17 18.60 -7.98
C PHE A 279 5.52 18.21 -9.31
N CYS A 280 6.16 17.34 -10.08
CA CYS A 280 5.84 17.15 -11.50
C CYS A 280 4.76 16.09 -11.79
N ASP A 281 4.36 15.30 -10.79
CA ASP A 281 3.30 14.31 -10.95
C ASP A 281 1.97 14.81 -10.37
N ILE A 282 0.88 14.09 -10.67
CA ILE A 282 -0.42 14.30 -10.00
C ILE A 282 -0.24 13.96 -8.53
N LEU A 283 -0.62 14.88 -7.65
CA LEU A 283 -0.35 14.78 -6.21
C LEU A 283 -1.61 14.35 -5.46
N ASP A 284 -1.96 13.08 -5.54
CA ASP A 284 -3.09 12.48 -4.84
C ASP A 284 -2.78 12.17 -3.35
N ASN A 285 -1.52 12.09 -2.97
CA ASN A 285 -1.10 11.81 -1.61
C ASN A 285 0.19 12.57 -1.23
N ALA A 286 0.26 13.07 0.00
CA ALA A 286 1.44 13.79 0.50
C ALA A 286 2.64 12.87 0.80
N HIS A 287 2.52 11.56 0.66
CA HIS A 287 3.54 10.56 1.02
C HIS A 287 4.10 10.74 2.44
N ASN A 288 3.28 11.31 3.32
CA ASN A 288 3.58 11.55 4.74
C ASN A 288 2.26 11.75 5.45
N LEU A 289 1.84 10.81 6.29
CA LEU A 289 0.53 10.82 6.94
C LEU A 289 0.23 12.10 7.73
N PRO A 290 1.13 12.65 8.57
CA PRO A 290 0.91 13.94 9.21
C PRO A 290 0.63 15.10 8.25
N LEU A 291 1.41 15.22 7.17
CA LEU A 291 1.22 16.27 6.18
C LEU A 291 -0.06 16.06 5.37
N HIS A 292 -0.41 14.81 5.06
CA HIS A 292 -1.64 14.49 4.35
C HIS A 292 -2.87 14.85 5.19
N LEU A 293 -2.89 14.50 6.47
CA LEU A 293 -3.95 14.92 7.39
C LEU A 293 -4.04 16.45 7.52
N ALA A 294 -2.89 17.12 7.52
CA ALA A 294 -2.87 18.58 7.66
C ALA A 294 -3.37 19.31 6.40
N VAL A 295 -3.06 18.82 5.22
CA VAL A 295 -3.51 19.45 3.96
C VAL A 295 -4.99 19.19 3.69
N GLU A 296 -5.51 18.02 4.05
CA GLU A 296 -6.92 17.67 3.81
C GLU A 296 -7.87 18.17 4.91
N PHE A 297 -7.49 18.02 6.19
CA PHE A 297 -8.37 18.33 7.34
C PHE A 297 -7.92 19.52 8.18
N GLY A 298 -6.79 20.13 7.84
CA GLY A 298 -6.20 21.23 8.57
C GLY A 298 -5.33 20.81 9.77
N LEU A 299 -4.57 21.78 10.27
CA LEU A 299 -3.64 21.60 11.40
C LEU A 299 -4.31 21.12 12.69
N PRO A 300 -5.53 21.58 13.07
CA PRO A 300 -6.16 21.10 14.31
C PRO A 300 -6.40 19.61 14.33
N VAL A 301 -6.95 19.03 13.23
CA VAL A 301 -7.23 17.59 13.13
C VAL A 301 -5.92 16.81 13.05
N ALA A 302 -4.97 17.25 12.25
CA ALA A 302 -3.65 16.62 12.15
C ALA A 302 -2.92 16.60 13.50
N THR A 303 -2.92 17.73 14.22
CA THR A 303 -2.28 17.83 15.53
C THR A 303 -2.96 16.93 16.56
N LEU A 304 -4.30 16.88 16.58
CA LEU A 304 -5.05 15.98 17.47
C LEU A 304 -4.74 14.51 17.18
N ALA A 305 -4.77 14.09 15.91
CA ALA A 305 -4.51 12.72 15.52
C ALA A 305 -3.07 12.28 15.82
N CYS A 306 -2.08 13.08 15.39
CA CYS A 306 -0.67 12.80 15.62
C CYS A 306 -0.28 12.92 17.09
N GLY A 307 -0.81 13.92 17.79
CA GLY A 307 -0.61 14.12 19.22
C GLY A 307 -1.17 12.95 20.04
N THR A 308 -2.40 12.50 19.72
CA THR A 308 -3.00 11.31 20.35
C THR A 308 -2.17 10.05 20.08
N GLY A 309 -1.74 9.83 18.83
CA GLY A 309 -0.87 8.71 18.49
C GLY A 309 0.45 8.73 19.28
N THR A 310 1.10 9.88 19.34
CA THR A 310 2.35 10.06 20.08
C THR A 310 2.15 9.84 21.59
N TRP A 311 1.06 10.39 22.15
CA TRP A 311 0.72 10.20 23.56
C TRP A 311 0.44 8.72 23.89
N LEU A 312 -0.29 8.00 23.01
CA LEU A 312 -0.54 6.56 23.18
C LEU A 312 0.77 5.76 23.14
N LEU A 313 1.69 6.06 22.22
CA LEU A 313 3.02 5.45 22.18
C LEU A 313 3.83 5.73 23.45
N TRP A 314 3.83 6.99 23.89
CA TRP A 314 4.52 7.35 25.13
C TRP A 314 3.95 6.64 26.35
N ARG A 315 2.63 6.55 26.46
CA ARG A 315 1.93 5.86 27.56
C ARG A 315 2.17 4.33 27.51
N ALA A 316 2.14 3.73 26.32
CA ALA A 316 2.31 2.29 26.14
C ALA A 316 3.75 1.83 26.36
N ARG A 317 4.75 2.71 26.15
CA ARG A 317 6.19 2.46 26.35
C ARG A 317 6.67 1.19 25.62
N PRO A 318 6.50 1.06 24.29
CA PRO A 318 6.85 -0.15 23.54
C PRO A 318 8.31 -0.56 23.71
N TRP A 319 9.21 0.39 24.00
CA TRP A 319 10.64 0.12 24.29
C TRP A 319 10.90 -0.61 25.61
N ARG A 320 9.90 -0.74 26.49
CA ARG A 320 9.95 -1.48 27.77
C ARG A 320 9.08 -2.74 27.75
N GLU A 321 8.60 -3.15 26.60
CA GLU A 321 7.70 -4.30 26.47
C GLU A 321 8.45 -5.62 26.73
N PRO A 322 8.08 -6.39 27.75
CA PRO A 322 8.77 -7.65 28.06
C PRO A 322 8.19 -8.86 27.31
N ASP A 323 6.97 -8.76 26.80
CA ASP A 323 6.27 -9.87 26.16
C ASP A 323 6.61 -9.95 24.67
N SER A 324 7.14 -11.09 24.21
CA SER A 324 7.58 -11.28 22.82
C SER A 324 6.44 -11.13 21.79
N THR A 325 5.22 -11.53 22.13
CA THR A 325 4.05 -11.35 21.23
C THR A 325 3.69 -9.88 21.08
N ARG A 326 3.74 -9.13 22.18
CA ARG A 326 3.51 -7.69 22.15
C ARG A 326 4.66 -6.94 21.47
N GLN A 327 5.91 -7.42 21.64
CA GLN A 327 7.09 -6.91 20.89
C GLN A 327 6.88 -7.12 19.38
N MET A 328 6.39 -8.29 18.95
CA MET A 328 6.04 -8.54 17.55
C MET A 328 4.98 -7.54 17.06
N ALA A 329 3.90 -7.34 17.81
CA ALA A 329 2.86 -6.39 17.47
C ALA A 329 3.38 -4.96 17.34
N TRP A 330 4.20 -4.50 18.30
CA TRP A 330 4.86 -3.20 18.25
C TRP A 330 5.83 -3.08 17.07
N GLY A 331 6.58 -4.14 16.78
CA GLY A 331 7.47 -4.20 15.62
C GLY A 331 6.70 -3.99 14.30
N ILE A 332 5.57 -4.70 14.12
CA ILE A 332 4.72 -4.55 12.93
C ILE A 332 4.15 -3.13 12.81
N LEU A 333 3.61 -2.59 13.92
CA LEU A 333 3.11 -1.21 13.94
C LEU A 333 4.22 -0.19 13.68
N ALA A 334 5.44 -0.43 14.14
CA ALA A 334 6.59 0.42 13.85
C ALA A 334 6.98 0.37 12.37
N MET A 335 6.94 -0.79 11.71
CA MET A 335 7.20 -0.92 10.27
C MET A 335 6.14 -0.16 9.47
N ILE A 336 4.85 -0.36 9.77
CA ILE A 336 3.75 0.32 9.09
C ILE A 336 3.76 1.83 9.40
N GLY A 337 4.00 2.22 10.64
CA GLY A 337 4.09 3.62 11.07
C GLY A 337 5.22 4.38 10.37
N LEU A 338 6.43 3.80 10.32
CA LEU A 338 7.54 4.41 9.59
C LEU A 338 7.24 4.50 8.08
N HIS A 339 6.61 3.47 7.50
CA HIS A 339 6.18 3.53 6.11
C HIS A 339 5.16 4.65 5.89
N SER A 340 4.21 4.86 6.82
CA SER A 340 3.21 5.93 6.74
C SER A 340 3.80 7.35 6.86
N LEU A 341 5.02 7.50 7.36
CA LEU A 341 5.76 8.78 7.34
C LEU A 341 6.48 9.03 6.00
N LEU A 342 6.56 8.05 5.12
CA LEU A 342 7.32 8.10 3.87
C LEU A 342 6.46 7.80 2.64
N GLU A 343 5.28 7.19 2.82
CA GLU A 343 4.33 6.70 1.83
C GLU A 343 2.94 6.56 2.46
N TYR A 344 2.04 5.83 1.81
CA TYR A 344 0.65 5.63 2.25
C TYR A 344 0.22 4.15 2.34
N PRO A 345 0.91 3.30 3.13
CA PRO A 345 0.62 1.87 3.21
C PRO A 345 -0.80 1.57 3.71
N LEU A 346 -1.39 2.45 4.52
CA LEU A 346 -2.73 2.27 5.08
C LEU A 346 -3.86 2.44 4.04
N TRP A 347 -3.57 2.84 2.82
CA TRP A 347 -4.52 2.76 1.68
C TRP A 347 -4.61 1.35 1.08
N TYR A 348 -3.73 0.43 1.50
CA TYR A 348 -3.68 -0.95 0.99
C TYR A 348 -4.17 -1.94 2.03
N GLY A 349 -5.12 -2.81 1.62
CA GLY A 349 -5.79 -3.76 2.49
C GLY A 349 -4.87 -4.65 3.34
N PRO A 350 -3.80 -5.26 2.80
CA PRO A 350 -2.92 -6.12 3.59
C PRO A 350 -2.31 -5.41 4.81
N PHE A 351 -1.92 -4.13 4.66
CA PHE A 351 -1.34 -3.35 5.76
C PHE A 351 -2.40 -2.90 6.77
N GLN A 352 -3.63 -2.60 6.31
CA GLN A 352 -4.76 -2.35 7.22
C GLN A 352 -5.03 -3.55 8.11
N ILE A 353 -5.11 -4.74 7.52
CA ILE A 353 -5.35 -6.00 8.25
C ILE A 353 -4.19 -6.29 9.21
N ALA A 354 -2.93 -6.10 8.78
CA ALA A 354 -1.77 -6.28 9.64
C ALA A 354 -1.75 -5.32 10.83
N ALA A 355 -2.09 -4.05 10.62
CA ALA A 355 -2.18 -3.04 11.69
C ALA A 355 -3.30 -3.40 12.69
N LEU A 356 -4.50 -3.75 12.20
CA LEU A 356 -5.62 -4.16 13.05
C LEU A 356 -5.30 -5.43 13.85
N ALA A 357 -4.67 -6.43 13.22
CA ALA A 357 -4.24 -7.64 13.91
C ALA A 357 -3.16 -7.35 14.98
N ALA A 358 -2.21 -6.46 14.69
CA ALA A 358 -1.21 -6.04 15.67
C ALA A 358 -1.85 -5.28 16.85
N ILE A 359 -2.80 -4.39 16.61
CA ILE A 359 -3.56 -3.70 17.66
C ILE A 359 -4.35 -4.71 18.49
N TRP A 360 -4.98 -5.70 17.85
CA TRP A 360 -5.66 -6.78 18.57
C TRP A 360 -4.69 -7.57 19.46
N LEU A 361 -3.48 -7.91 18.99
CA LEU A 361 -2.45 -8.58 19.79
C LEU A 361 -2.05 -7.76 21.03
N LEU A 362 -2.00 -6.44 20.92
CA LEU A 362 -1.71 -5.56 22.07
C LEU A 362 -2.84 -5.51 23.08
N GLN A 363 -4.09 -5.72 22.67
CA GLN A 363 -5.27 -5.72 23.54
C GLN A 363 -5.55 -7.09 24.14
N ALA A 364 -5.05 -8.17 23.54
CA ALA A 364 -5.26 -9.53 24.03
C ALA A 364 -4.64 -9.68 25.43
N LYS A 365 -5.50 -9.84 26.43
CA LYS A 365 -5.05 -10.06 27.83
C LYS A 365 -4.36 -11.42 27.93
N LYS A 366 -3.28 -11.51 28.71
CA LYS A 366 -2.65 -12.76 29.19
C LYS A 366 -3.59 -13.52 30.16
N THR A 367 -4.82 -13.77 29.81
CA THR A 367 -5.72 -14.52 30.68
C THR A 367 -5.56 -16.00 30.38
N GLU A 368 -4.76 -16.68 31.16
CA GLU A 368 -4.72 -18.16 31.26
C GLU A 368 -6.04 -18.77 31.78
N LYS A 369 -6.93 -17.97 32.35
CA LYS A 369 -8.26 -18.42 32.74
C LYS A 369 -9.16 -18.34 31.51
N THR A 370 -9.67 -19.50 31.09
CA THR A 370 -10.77 -19.64 30.14
C THR A 370 -11.84 -18.62 30.50
N GLN A 371 -11.89 -17.49 29.79
CA GLN A 371 -13.03 -16.59 29.92
C GLN A 371 -14.29 -17.42 29.59
N PRO A 372 -15.35 -17.30 30.37
CA PRO A 372 -16.57 -18.00 30.05
C PRO A 372 -16.96 -17.69 28.61
N PHE A 373 -17.29 -18.74 27.88
CA PHE A 373 -17.71 -18.64 26.48
C PHE A 373 -18.87 -17.65 26.36
N ASN A 374 -18.60 -16.47 25.81
CA ASN A 374 -19.64 -15.47 25.55
C ASN A 374 -20.17 -15.66 24.14
N ALA A 375 -21.24 -16.42 24.00
CA ALA A 375 -21.90 -16.71 22.74
C ALA A 375 -22.30 -15.42 22.01
N ALA A 376 -22.76 -14.39 22.72
CA ALA A 376 -23.17 -13.12 22.13
C ALA A 376 -22.00 -12.42 21.43
N VAL A 377 -20.83 -12.34 22.06
CA VAL A 377 -19.62 -11.75 21.45
C VAL A 377 -19.19 -12.54 20.21
N LEU A 378 -19.29 -13.86 20.25
CA LEU A 378 -18.92 -14.71 19.12
C LEU A 378 -19.88 -14.50 17.93
N TYR A 379 -21.18 -14.50 18.18
CA TYR A 379 -22.20 -14.22 17.16
C TYR A 379 -22.05 -12.81 16.57
N THR A 380 -21.78 -11.80 17.42
CA THR A 380 -21.54 -10.43 16.93
C THR A 380 -20.35 -10.38 15.98
N LYS A 381 -19.23 -11.03 16.32
CA LYS A 381 -18.06 -11.10 15.41
C LYS A 381 -18.41 -11.80 14.09
N GLY A 382 -19.20 -12.88 14.15
CA GLY A 382 -19.66 -13.58 12.95
C GLY A 382 -20.56 -12.70 12.07
N LEU A 383 -21.52 -12.00 12.67
CA LEU A 383 -22.42 -11.08 11.94
C LEU A 383 -21.64 -9.92 11.30
N VAL A 384 -20.68 -9.32 12.02
CA VAL A 384 -19.82 -8.27 11.47
C VAL A 384 -19.00 -8.79 10.29
N ALA A 385 -18.44 -9.99 10.40
CA ALA A 385 -17.68 -10.59 9.29
C ALA A 385 -18.56 -10.87 8.06
N ILE A 386 -19.78 -11.39 8.26
CA ILE A 386 -20.75 -11.61 7.18
C ILE A 386 -21.14 -10.27 6.53
N PHE A 387 -21.38 -9.24 7.34
CA PHE A 387 -21.70 -7.90 6.84
C PHE A 387 -20.55 -7.33 5.99
N ILE A 388 -19.30 -7.47 6.43
CA ILE A 388 -18.11 -7.02 5.67
C ILE A 388 -18.03 -7.76 4.32
N ILE A 389 -18.25 -9.09 4.31
CA ILE A 389 -18.25 -9.87 3.07
C ILE A 389 -19.35 -9.37 2.13
N ALA A 390 -20.57 -9.22 2.63
CA ALA A 390 -21.71 -8.75 1.82
C ALA A 390 -21.43 -7.36 1.25
N LEU A 391 -20.91 -6.43 2.06
CA LEU A 391 -20.53 -5.09 1.62
C LEU A 391 -19.44 -5.15 0.54
N CYS A 392 -18.39 -5.94 0.75
CA CYS A 392 -17.32 -6.09 -0.24
C CYS A 392 -17.82 -6.69 -1.55
N LEU A 393 -18.75 -7.65 -1.51
CA LEU A 393 -19.35 -8.23 -2.72
C LEU A 393 -20.21 -7.22 -3.47
N VAL A 394 -21.00 -6.40 -2.76
CA VAL A 394 -21.78 -5.32 -3.36
C VAL A 394 -20.85 -4.29 -4.01
N LEU A 395 -19.80 -3.84 -3.32
CA LEU A 395 -18.82 -2.91 -3.87
C LEU A 395 -18.08 -3.51 -5.07
N ALA A 396 -17.67 -4.77 -5.00
CA ALA A 396 -17.00 -5.46 -6.11
C ALA A 396 -17.91 -5.55 -7.35
N TRP A 397 -19.20 -5.81 -7.15
CA TRP A 397 -20.18 -5.84 -8.23
C TRP A 397 -20.31 -4.45 -8.90
N HIS A 398 -20.49 -3.39 -8.12
CA HIS A 398 -20.60 -2.04 -8.68
C HIS A 398 -19.30 -1.58 -9.35
N TYR A 399 -18.15 -1.97 -8.78
CA TYR A 399 -16.86 -1.71 -9.41
C TYR A 399 -16.70 -2.45 -10.74
N GLN A 400 -17.16 -3.71 -10.81
CA GLN A 400 -17.20 -4.48 -12.06
C GLN A 400 -18.10 -3.81 -13.11
N LEU A 401 -19.23 -3.23 -12.69
CA LEU A 401 -20.10 -2.46 -13.59
C LEU A 401 -19.41 -1.18 -14.08
N ALA A 402 -18.84 -0.39 -13.18
CA ALA A 402 -18.10 0.82 -13.53
C ALA A 402 -16.93 0.51 -14.48
N SER A 403 -16.25 -0.63 -14.28
CA SER A 403 -15.13 -1.05 -15.13
C SER A 403 -15.52 -1.36 -16.57
N GLN A 404 -16.81 -1.62 -16.88
CA GLN A 404 -17.23 -1.97 -18.24
C GLN A 404 -16.97 -0.85 -19.25
N ILE A 405 -17.05 0.41 -18.83
CA ILE A 405 -16.84 1.55 -19.73
C ILE A 405 -15.37 1.70 -20.18
N TYR A 406 -14.44 1.18 -19.37
CA TYR A 406 -12.99 1.22 -19.64
C TYR A 406 -12.50 0.04 -20.49
N LEU A 407 -13.39 -0.94 -20.76
CA LEU A 407 -13.07 -2.09 -21.60
C LEU A 407 -13.46 -1.82 -23.04
N SER A 408 -12.70 -2.39 -23.98
CA SER A 408 -13.11 -2.43 -25.39
C SER A 408 -14.42 -3.23 -25.55
N PRO A 409 -15.30 -2.90 -26.51
CA PRO A 409 -16.64 -3.49 -26.63
C PRO A 409 -16.67 -5.02 -26.59
N GLU A 410 -15.68 -5.68 -27.23
CA GLU A 410 -15.56 -7.14 -27.30
C GLU A 410 -15.22 -7.77 -25.93
N ASN A 411 -14.59 -7.01 -25.03
CA ASN A 411 -14.19 -7.48 -23.70
C ASN A 411 -15.22 -7.18 -22.61
N ARG A 412 -16.31 -6.46 -22.97
CA ARG A 412 -17.39 -6.16 -22.05
C ARG A 412 -18.28 -7.37 -21.81
N MET A 413 -18.92 -7.41 -20.67
CA MET A 413 -20.00 -8.37 -20.41
C MET A 413 -21.09 -8.21 -21.47
N ALA A 414 -21.65 -9.32 -21.97
CA ALA A 414 -22.64 -9.32 -23.07
C ALA A 414 -23.79 -8.32 -22.86
N ALA A 415 -24.27 -8.18 -21.63
CA ALA A 415 -25.33 -7.22 -21.27
C ALA A 415 -24.91 -5.75 -21.43
N TYR A 416 -23.60 -5.44 -21.45
CA TYR A 416 -23.05 -4.08 -21.47
C TYR A 416 -22.27 -3.75 -22.76
N GLN A 417 -22.29 -4.61 -23.78
CA GLN A 417 -21.60 -4.35 -25.06
C GLN A 417 -22.20 -3.17 -25.82
N ALA A 418 -23.52 -3.05 -25.79
CA ALA A 418 -24.25 -1.93 -26.39
C ALA A 418 -24.79 -1.00 -25.29
N ASP A 419 -24.79 0.30 -25.57
CA ASP A 419 -25.32 1.37 -24.68
C ASP A 419 -24.72 1.32 -23.25
N THR A 420 -23.43 0.96 -23.15
CA THR A 420 -22.72 0.75 -21.87
C THR A 420 -22.91 1.90 -20.91
N GLN A 421 -22.64 3.13 -21.37
CA GLN A 421 -22.74 4.35 -20.57
C GLN A 421 -24.15 4.53 -19.99
N LYS A 422 -25.20 4.40 -20.80
CA LYS A 422 -26.59 4.53 -20.38
C LYS A 422 -26.98 3.48 -19.33
N LYS A 423 -26.46 2.25 -19.44
CA LYS A 423 -26.79 1.14 -18.54
C LYS A 423 -26.09 1.23 -17.18
N ILE A 424 -24.94 1.92 -17.11
CA ILE A 424 -24.20 2.09 -15.86
C ILE A 424 -24.41 3.46 -15.22
N GLN A 425 -25.12 4.37 -15.88
CA GLN A 425 -25.52 5.64 -15.30
C GLN A 425 -26.36 5.38 -14.03
N GLY A 426 -26.03 6.09 -12.94
CA GLY A 426 -26.79 6.00 -11.70
C GLY A 426 -26.49 4.78 -10.83
N ILE A 427 -25.41 4.02 -11.08
CA ILE A 427 -24.94 3.04 -10.09
C ILE A 427 -24.58 3.77 -8.78
N PRO A 428 -24.90 3.21 -7.60
CA PRO A 428 -24.76 3.94 -6.33
C PRO A 428 -23.30 4.17 -5.89
N PHE A 429 -22.35 3.41 -6.40
CA PHE A 429 -20.92 3.49 -6.06
C PHE A 429 -20.07 3.66 -7.32
N PHE A 430 -18.89 4.28 -7.19
CA PHE A 430 -17.95 4.51 -8.29
C PHE A 430 -18.49 5.41 -9.40
N GLN A 431 -19.36 6.36 -9.06
CA GLN A 431 -19.93 7.30 -10.03
C GLN A 431 -18.87 8.21 -10.65
N ASP A 432 -17.86 8.62 -9.88
CA ASP A 432 -16.80 9.51 -10.37
C ASP A 432 -15.99 8.83 -11.48
N GLN A 433 -15.71 7.52 -11.37
CA GLN A 433 -15.07 6.75 -12.44
C GLN A 433 -15.94 6.71 -13.70
N VAL A 434 -17.26 6.56 -13.55
CA VAL A 434 -18.19 6.55 -14.69
C VAL A 434 -18.26 7.93 -15.35
N ARG A 435 -18.42 8.99 -14.56
CA ARG A 435 -18.46 10.38 -15.03
C ARG A 435 -17.15 10.83 -15.67
N PHE A 436 -16.03 10.39 -15.11
CA PHE A 436 -14.71 10.63 -15.68
C PHE A 436 -14.58 9.97 -17.07
N ALA A 437 -15.00 8.72 -17.22
CA ALA A 437 -15.01 8.04 -18.51
C ALA A 437 -15.99 8.69 -19.49
N GLU A 438 -17.17 9.13 -19.02
CA GLU A 438 -18.13 9.90 -19.82
C GLU A 438 -17.50 11.17 -20.38
N LEU A 439 -16.86 11.95 -19.52
CA LEU A 439 -16.19 13.19 -19.90
C LEU A 439 -15.04 12.94 -20.90
N THR A 440 -14.15 11.99 -20.59
CA THR A 440 -12.92 11.77 -21.37
C THR A 440 -13.19 11.16 -22.76
N THR A 441 -14.34 10.51 -22.94
CA THR A 441 -14.77 9.94 -24.22
C THR A 441 -15.77 10.82 -24.99
N ALA A 442 -16.23 11.94 -24.40
CA ALA A 442 -17.19 12.82 -25.04
C ALA A 442 -16.53 13.67 -26.14
N ASP A 443 -17.29 13.86 -27.23
CA ASP A 443 -16.97 14.84 -28.25
C ASP A 443 -17.59 16.19 -27.87
N LEU A 444 -16.76 17.24 -27.86
CA LEU A 444 -17.21 18.59 -27.54
C LEU A 444 -17.83 19.25 -28.78
N THR A 445 -19.07 19.70 -28.63
CA THR A 445 -19.82 20.48 -29.65
C THR A 445 -20.34 21.77 -29.04
N THR A 446 -20.80 22.70 -29.88
CA THR A 446 -21.45 23.94 -29.42
C THR A 446 -22.71 23.68 -28.61
N GLU A 447 -23.46 22.62 -28.94
CA GLU A 447 -24.72 22.29 -28.27
C GLU A 447 -24.50 21.72 -26.87
N ASN A 448 -23.44 20.89 -26.68
CA ASN A 448 -23.16 20.26 -25.42
C ASN A 448 -22.10 21.00 -24.58
N ALA A 449 -21.52 22.09 -25.09
CA ALA A 449 -20.40 22.81 -24.46
C ALA A 449 -20.68 23.18 -22.98
N LYS A 450 -21.89 23.61 -22.67
CA LYS A 450 -22.29 23.98 -21.30
C LYS A 450 -22.28 22.77 -20.36
N ALA A 451 -22.78 21.62 -20.81
CA ALA A 451 -22.84 20.39 -20.01
C ALA A 451 -21.45 19.81 -19.82
N ILE A 452 -20.64 19.73 -20.88
CA ILE A 452 -19.26 19.25 -20.83
C ILE A 452 -18.41 20.15 -19.92
N HIS A 453 -18.59 21.47 -20.02
CA HIS A 453 -17.87 22.42 -19.17
C HIS A 453 -18.16 22.20 -17.67
N ALA A 454 -19.44 22.07 -17.31
CA ALA A 454 -19.84 21.81 -15.92
C ALA A 454 -19.31 20.46 -15.42
N LEU A 455 -19.39 19.41 -16.25
CA LEU A 455 -18.87 18.09 -15.91
C LEU A 455 -17.33 18.10 -15.76
N ALA A 456 -16.62 18.83 -16.63
CA ALA A 456 -15.18 18.92 -16.60
C ALA A 456 -14.67 19.66 -15.34
N LEU A 457 -15.36 20.73 -14.93
CA LEU A 457 -15.06 21.42 -13.68
C LEU A 457 -15.25 20.52 -12.45
N ASP A 458 -16.30 19.69 -12.44
CA ASP A 458 -16.55 18.75 -11.36
C ASP A 458 -15.50 17.60 -11.36
N MET A 459 -15.17 17.06 -12.52
CA MET A 459 -14.17 16.01 -12.67
C MET A 459 -12.72 16.49 -12.42
N LEU A 460 -12.49 17.80 -12.43
CA LEU A 460 -11.19 18.36 -12.03
C LEU A 460 -10.86 18.07 -10.56
N HIS A 461 -11.87 17.93 -9.71
CA HIS A 461 -11.74 17.53 -8.31
C HIS A 461 -11.50 16.03 -8.14
N PHE A 462 -11.89 15.22 -9.12
CA PHE A 462 -11.65 13.78 -9.11
C PHE A 462 -10.26 13.43 -9.67
N SER A 463 -9.85 14.06 -10.78
CA SER A 463 -8.52 13.87 -11.37
C SER A 463 -8.19 15.02 -12.33
N PRO A 464 -7.24 15.90 -11.99
CA PRO A 464 -6.83 17.03 -12.83
C PRO A 464 -5.88 16.59 -13.96
N GLU A 465 -6.33 15.66 -14.80
CA GLU A 465 -5.57 15.14 -15.93
C GLU A 465 -5.61 16.07 -17.16
N PRO A 466 -4.62 16.00 -18.06
CA PRO A 466 -4.58 16.82 -19.26
C PRO A 466 -5.89 16.86 -20.06
N ARG A 467 -6.53 15.70 -20.28
CA ARG A 467 -7.79 15.61 -21.05
C ARG A 467 -8.96 16.37 -20.40
N VAL A 468 -9.05 16.32 -19.06
CA VAL A 468 -10.08 17.07 -18.30
C VAL A 468 -9.84 18.58 -18.46
N ILE A 469 -8.59 19.00 -18.30
CA ILE A 469 -8.20 20.41 -18.39
C ILE A 469 -8.42 20.95 -19.82
N GLU A 470 -8.06 20.19 -20.83
CA GLU A 470 -8.30 20.53 -22.24
C GLU A 470 -9.77 20.75 -22.53
N LEU A 471 -10.66 19.89 -22.00
CA LEU A 471 -12.10 20.06 -22.15
C LEU A 471 -12.63 21.31 -21.42
N ILE A 472 -12.05 21.68 -20.27
CA ILE A 472 -12.36 22.96 -19.61
C ILE A 472 -11.97 24.13 -20.52
N LEU A 473 -10.75 24.11 -21.05
CA LEU A 473 -10.24 25.19 -21.90
C LEU A 473 -11.05 25.35 -23.19
N ASP A 474 -11.33 24.23 -23.85
CA ASP A 474 -12.05 24.22 -25.12
C ASP A 474 -13.52 24.64 -24.95
N SER A 475 -14.20 24.10 -23.93
CA SER A 475 -15.60 24.46 -23.65
C SER A 475 -15.73 25.90 -23.14
N ALA A 476 -14.82 26.37 -22.30
CA ALA A 476 -14.81 27.77 -21.84
C ALA A 476 -14.68 28.76 -23.00
N ARG A 477 -13.82 28.47 -23.98
CA ARG A 477 -13.66 29.27 -25.18
C ARG A 477 -14.93 29.28 -26.04
N LEU A 478 -15.57 28.12 -26.25
CA LEU A 478 -16.84 28.02 -26.96
C LEU A 478 -17.98 28.83 -26.30
N LEU A 479 -17.92 28.89 -24.94
CA LEU A 479 -18.90 29.64 -24.13
C LEU A 479 -18.57 31.13 -23.96
N GLY A 480 -17.45 31.61 -24.54
CA GLY A 480 -16.99 33.00 -24.38
C GLY A 480 -16.41 33.33 -23.01
N LYS A 481 -16.09 32.33 -22.19
CA LYS A 481 -15.51 32.50 -20.85
C LYS A 481 -13.98 32.62 -20.92
N ILE A 482 -13.49 33.69 -21.53
CA ILE A 482 -12.07 33.84 -21.82
C ILE A 482 -11.20 33.94 -20.56
N ASP A 483 -11.64 34.70 -19.54
CA ASP A 483 -10.89 34.84 -18.28
C ASP A 483 -10.72 33.50 -17.55
N GLU A 484 -11.76 32.65 -17.59
CA GLU A 484 -11.73 31.30 -17.01
C GLU A 484 -10.79 30.39 -17.82
N ALA A 485 -10.84 30.45 -19.16
CA ALA A 485 -9.91 29.71 -20.00
C ALA A 485 -8.45 30.12 -19.74
N ASP A 486 -8.16 31.40 -19.60
CA ASP A 486 -6.82 31.91 -19.30
C ASP A 486 -6.35 31.52 -17.88
N PHE A 487 -7.30 31.47 -16.92
CA PHE A 487 -6.99 30.99 -15.57
C PHE A 487 -6.50 29.55 -15.58
N TYR A 488 -7.19 28.64 -16.25
CA TYR A 488 -6.82 27.23 -16.33
C TYR A 488 -5.64 26.99 -17.29
N ALA A 489 -5.49 27.77 -18.36
CA ALA A 489 -4.37 27.65 -19.31
C ALA A 489 -3.01 27.87 -18.63
N ARG A 490 -2.91 28.92 -17.79
CA ARG A 490 -1.67 29.18 -17.01
C ARG A 490 -1.32 28.03 -16.08
N ARG A 491 -2.33 27.40 -15.45
CA ARG A 491 -2.15 26.26 -14.54
C ARG A 491 -1.80 24.99 -15.29
N TYR A 492 -2.42 24.78 -16.43
CA TYR A 492 -2.11 23.66 -17.33
C TYR A 492 -0.66 23.72 -17.82
N GLN A 493 -0.23 24.89 -18.27
CA GLN A 493 1.16 25.12 -18.66
C GLN A 493 2.16 24.85 -17.53
N ALA A 494 1.83 25.26 -16.30
CA ALA A 494 2.67 25.04 -15.14
C ALA A 494 2.69 23.58 -14.66
N ALA A 495 1.57 22.88 -14.75
CA ALA A 495 1.43 21.50 -14.26
C ALA A 495 1.91 20.46 -15.30
N PHE A 496 1.60 20.66 -16.57
CA PHE A 496 1.82 19.71 -17.65
C PHE A 496 2.41 20.41 -18.91
N PRO A 497 3.64 20.95 -18.86
CA PRO A 497 4.18 21.81 -19.92
C PRO A 497 4.24 21.11 -21.29
N GLU A 498 4.58 19.83 -21.33
CA GLU A 498 4.63 19.05 -22.57
C GLU A 498 3.24 18.80 -23.17
N ALA A 499 2.26 18.45 -22.34
CA ALA A 499 0.89 18.21 -22.77
C ALA A 499 0.25 19.52 -23.26
N TYR A 500 0.48 20.61 -22.54
CA TYR A 500 0.05 21.96 -22.95
C TYR A 500 0.64 22.35 -24.31
N GLY A 501 1.94 22.10 -24.54
CA GLY A 501 2.59 22.35 -25.83
C GLY A 501 1.93 21.55 -26.97
N ARG A 502 1.68 20.26 -26.77
CA ARG A 502 0.97 19.41 -27.75
C ARG A 502 -0.45 19.93 -28.06
N TRP A 503 -1.20 20.30 -27.03
CA TRP A 503 -2.54 20.85 -27.19
C TRP A 503 -2.54 22.17 -27.99
N LEU A 504 -1.60 23.10 -27.73
CA LEU A 504 -1.45 24.33 -28.50
C LEU A 504 -1.19 24.06 -29.98
N VAL A 505 -0.28 23.13 -30.29
CA VAL A 505 0.04 22.74 -31.68
C VAL A 505 -1.18 22.18 -32.40
N THR A 506 -1.95 21.33 -31.74
CA THR A 506 -3.21 20.78 -32.28
C THR A 506 -4.21 21.88 -32.58
N LYS A 507 -4.33 22.90 -31.71
CA LYS A 507 -5.28 24.03 -31.89
C LYS A 507 -4.82 25.06 -32.92
N SER A 508 -3.52 25.20 -33.13
CA SER A 508 -2.98 26.12 -34.15
C SER A 508 -3.07 25.57 -35.58
N GLY A 509 -3.53 24.34 -35.75
CA GLY A 509 -3.66 23.70 -37.08
C GLY A 509 -2.31 23.31 -37.71
N LEU A 510 -1.21 23.32 -36.94
CA LEU A 510 0.14 23.02 -37.43
C LEU A 510 0.46 21.52 -37.57
N VAL A 511 -0.47 20.63 -37.14
CA VAL A 511 -0.33 19.17 -37.30
C VAL A 511 -1.59 18.58 -37.92
N ASN A 512 -1.44 17.85 -39.02
CA ASN A 512 -2.48 17.02 -39.61
C ASN A 512 -2.85 15.88 -38.64
N PRO A 513 -4.14 15.56 -38.38
CA PRO A 513 -4.59 14.57 -37.40
C PRO A 513 -4.29 13.10 -37.74
N THR A 514 -3.49 12.79 -38.77
CA THR A 514 -3.28 11.42 -39.29
C THR A 514 -2.11 10.64 -38.70
N SER A 515 -1.47 11.11 -37.62
CA SER A 515 -0.38 10.35 -36.97
C SER A 515 -0.56 10.29 -35.46
N GLN A 516 -1.53 9.52 -35.00
CA GLN A 516 -1.51 9.00 -33.62
C GLN A 516 -0.92 7.58 -33.63
N PRO A 517 0.25 7.33 -33.01
CA PRO A 517 0.59 6.00 -32.54
C PRO A 517 -0.31 5.70 -31.34
N GLY A 518 -1.03 4.56 -31.38
CA GLY A 518 -1.86 4.12 -30.29
C GLY A 518 -1.09 4.11 -28.96
N GLY A 519 -1.37 5.06 -28.11
CA GLY A 519 -0.81 5.15 -26.78
C GLY A 519 -1.43 4.06 -25.90
N SER A 520 -0.68 3.02 -25.60
CA SER A 520 -0.97 2.12 -24.51
C SER A 520 -1.01 2.94 -23.21
N ILE A 521 -2.14 2.93 -22.55
CA ILE A 521 -2.27 3.45 -21.17
C ILE A 521 -1.33 2.62 -20.30
N SER A 522 -0.18 3.18 -19.93
CA SER A 522 0.70 2.59 -18.94
C SER A 522 0.05 2.78 -17.56
N ASN A 523 -0.44 1.69 -17.00
CA ASN A 523 -0.85 1.62 -15.59
C ASN A 523 0.39 1.84 -14.70
N HIS A 524 0.44 2.96 -14.01
CA HIS A 524 1.29 3.19 -12.83
C HIS A 524 0.54 2.87 -11.54
#